data_3c209207e75e72e56f6ac5e6767b0048
#
_entry.id   3c209207e75e72e56f6ac5e6767b0048
#
_cell.length_a   1.000
_cell.length_b   1.000
_cell.length_c   1.000
_cell.angle_alpha   90.00
_cell.angle_beta   90.00
_cell.angle_gamma   90.00
#
_symmetry.space_group_name_H-M   'P 1'
#
loop_
_entity.id
_entity.type
_entity.pdbx_description
1 polymer ?
#
loop_
_entity_poly.entity_id
_entity_poly.type
_entity_poly.pdbx_seq_one_letter_code
_entity_poly.pdbx_strand_id
1 'polypeptide(L)'
;MKRILAALLTLYLLTGCSSTVHQTLRMGRHDTYAISGKMHASVGTMFHLEYDTLAFDRTRDLKYLHPKNMEKGMVGADAVNMTYTLSPKKKGKHVVQEVHSFRGKEQKRVKHVIRVKK
;
A
#
# COMPACT_ATOMS: atom_id res chain seq x y z
N MET A 1 33.48 9.13 14.71
CA MET A 1 32.20 9.53 15.32
C MET A 1 31.55 10.71 14.62
N LYS A 2 32.26 11.77 14.33
CA LYS A 2 31.69 12.93 13.63
C LYS A 2 31.11 12.60 12.24
N ARG A 3 31.72 11.64 11.54
CA ARG A 3 31.26 11.21 10.21
C ARG A 3 29.91 10.47 10.24
N ILE A 4 29.65 9.73 11.31
CA ILE A 4 28.39 8.99 11.48
C ILE A 4 27.23 9.95 11.75
N LEU A 5 27.46 10.99 12.53
CA LEU A 5 26.48 12.03 12.81
C LEU A 5 26.08 12.80 11.56
N ALA A 6 27.04 13.14 10.71
CA ALA A 6 26.76 13.82 9.45
C ALA A 6 25.95 12.95 8.49
N ALA A 7 26.26 11.66 8.41
CA ALA A 7 25.52 10.71 7.58
C ALA A 7 24.08 10.54 8.05
N LEU A 8 23.85 10.46 9.35
CA LEU A 8 22.52 10.37 9.93
C LEU A 8 21.70 11.63 9.65
N LEU A 9 22.30 12.78 9.76
CA LEU A 9 21.64 14.06 9.48
C LEU A 9 21.23 14.17 8.01
N THR A 10 22.10 13.75 7.10
CA THR A 10 21.83 13.74 5.67
C THR A 10 20.68 12.79 5.33
N LEU A 11 20.66 11.62 5.94
CA LEU A 11 19.57 10.65 5.77
C LEU A 11 18.23 11.22 6.25
N TYR A 12 18.23 11.91 7.36
CA TYR A 12 17.03 12.55 7.90
C TYR A 12 16.49 13.63 6.98
N LEU A 13 17.34 14.43 6.39
CA LEU A 13 16.95 15.47 5.44
C LEU A 13 16.36 14.88 4.15
N LEU A 14 16.89 13.74 3.67
CA LEU A 14 16.40 13.07 2.46
C LEU A 14 15.02 12.43 2.66
N THR A 15 14.66 12.07 3.88
CA THR A 15 13.34 11.46 4.17
C THR A 15 12.25 12.48 4.48
N GLY A 16 12.57 13.78 4.49
CA GLY A 16 11.65 14.83 4.92
C GLY A 16 10.48 15.10 3.98
N CYS A 17 10.50 14.63 2.73
CA CYS A 17 9.48 14.95 1.73
C CYS A 17 8.52 13.82 1.39
N SER A 18 8.80 12.57 1.75
CA SER A 18 7.92 11.44 1.54
C SER A 18 8.09 10.42 2.66
N SER A 19 6.99 9.97 3.24
CA SER A 19 7.06 8.91 4.23
C SER A 19 7.12 7.56 3.51
N THR A 20 8.28 6.92 3.54
CA THR A 20 8.47 5.58 3.01
C THR A 20 8.76 4.65 4.19
N VAL A 21 7.95 3.64 4.35
CA VAL A 21 8.11 2.62 5.38
C VAL A 21 8.48 1.32 4.71
N HIS A 22 9.49 0.63 5.24
CA HIS A 22 9.89 -0.69 4.77
C HIS A 22 9.39 -1.76 5.72
N GLN A 23 8.67 -2.73 5.18
CA GLN A 23 8.25 -3.91 5.93
C GLN A 23 8.78 -5.14 5.21
N THR A 24 9.37 -6.06 5.97
CA THR A 24 9.87 -7.31 5.42
C THR A 24 9.02 -8.46 5.95
N LEU A 25 8.52 -9.28 5.05
CA LEU A 25 7.66 -10.40 5.36
C LEU A 25 8.17 -11.66 4.67
N ARG A 26 8.12 -12.77 5.39
CA ARG A 26 8.35 -14.09 4.80
C ARG A 26 7.02 -14.80 4.69
N MET A 27 6.70 -15.31 3.50
CA MET A 27 5.47 -16.05 3.31
C MET A 27 5.72 -17.34 2.54
N GLY A 28 4.94 -18.34 2.83
CA GLY A 28 4.95 -19.59 2.11
C GLY A 28 4.18 -19.49 0.81
N ARG A 29 4.31 -20.51 -0.02
CA ARG A 29 3.66 -20.57 -1.34
C ARG A 29 2.13 -20.51 -1.25
N HIS A 30 1.56 -21.03 -0.17
CA HIS A 30 0.12 -21.07 0.02
C HIS A 30 -0.43 -19.96 0.93
N ASP A 31 0.45 -19.09 1.41
CA ASP A 31 0.04 -17.97 2.23
C ASP A 31 -0.51 -16.84 1.36
N THR A 32 -1.33 -16.01 1.97
CA THR A 32 -1.83 -14.79 1.34
C THR A 32 -1.44 -13.58 2.16
N TYR A 33 -1.34 -12.44 1.50
CA TYR A 33 -0.98 -11.20 2.17
C TYR A 33 -2.00 -10.12 1.81
N ALA A 34 -2.64 -9.55 2.83
CA ALA A 34 -3.67 -8.52 2.65
C ALA A 34 -3.11 -7.14 2.95
N ILE A 35 -3.37 -6.20 2.07
CA ILE A 35 -3.02 -4.79 2.23
C ILE A 35 -4.30 -3.99 2.11
N SER A 36 -4.63 -3.22 3.16
CA SER A 36 -5.86 -2.42 3.19
C SER A 36 -5.55 -0.93 3.19
N GLY A 37 -6.39 -0.17 2.53
CA GLY A 37 -6.31 1.27 2.48
C GLY A 37 -7.68 1.90 2.28
N LYS A 38 -7.77 3.19 2.55
CA LYS A 38 -9.00 3.95 2.36
C LYS A 38 -9.01 4.61 0.99
N MET A 39 -10.15 4.54 0.33
CA MET A 39 -10.40 5.27 -0.90
C MET A 39 -11.66 6.11 -0.74
N HIS A 40 -11.62 7.33 -1.25
CA HIS A 40 -12.76 8.22 -1.27
C HIS A 40 -12.69 9.02 -2.58
N ALA A 41 -13.17 8.40 -3.65
CA ALA A 41 -12.99 8.90 -5.00
C ALA A 41 -13.57 10.30 -5.19
N SER A 42 -14.73 10.60 -4.59
CA SER A 42 -15.37 11.91 -4.74
C SER A 42 -14.54 13.06 -4.17
N VAL A 43 -13.68 12.80 -3.19
CA VAL A 43 -12.75 13.82 -2.63
C VAL A 43 -11.33 13.67 -3.15
N GLY A 44 -11.07 12.67 -3.99
CA GLY A 44 -9.76 12.47 -4.62
C GLY A 44 -8.77 11.63 -3.84
N THR A 45 -9.22 10.94 -2.78
CA THR A 45 -8.36 10.02 -2.02
C THR A 45 -8.33 8.67 -2.72
N MET A 46 -7.14 8.26 -3.18
CA MET A 46 -6.93 7.04 -3.93
C MET A 46 -5.85 6.17 -3.30
N PHE A 47 -5.95 4.88 -3.54
CA PHE A 47 -5.02 3.88 -3.03
C PHE A 47 -4.85 2.79 -4.06
N HIS A 48 -3.61 2.47 -4.39
CA HIS A 48 -3.31 1.37 -5.32
C HIS A 48 -2.00 0.67 -4.94
N LEU A 49 -1.77 -0.49 -5.54
CA LEU A 49 -0.55 -1.26 -5.38
C LEU A 49 0.26 -1.25 -6.67
N GLU A 50 1.57 -1.11 -6.53
CA GLU A 50 2.53 -1.31 -7.61
C GLU A 50 3.35 -2.57 -7.30
N TYR A 51 3.30 -3.56 -8.19
CA TYR A 51 3.97 -4.84 -8.00
C TYR A 51 4.11 -5.58 -9.32
N ASP A 52 4.95 -6.61 -9.34
CA ASP A 52 5.08 -7.48 -10.51
C ASP A 52 3.86 -8.41 -10.59
N THR A 53 3.03 -8.21 -11.60
CA THR A 53 1.81 -8.99 -11.81
C THR A 53 2.08 -10.46 -12.15
N LEU A 54 3.30 -10.78 -12.55
CA LEU A 54 3.71 -12.16 -12.80
C LEU A 54 4.11 -12.88 -11.50
N ALA A 55 4.36 -12.13 -10.44
CA ALA A 55 4.78 -12.68 -9.15
C ALA A 55 3.61 -12.96 -8.20
N PHE A 56 2.49 -12.28 -8.38
CA PHE A 56 1.34 -12.40 -7.49
C PHE A 56 0.02 -12.39 -8.26
N ASP A 57 -0.93 -13.21 -7.81
CA ASP A 57 -2.34 -13.02 -8.11
C ASP A 57 -2.94 -12.06 -7.07
N ARG A 58 -3.84 -11.21 -7.53
CA ARG A 58 -4.46 -10.21 -6.68
C ARG A 58 -5.99 -10.34 -6.71
N THR A 59 -6.59 -10.38 -5.54
CA THR A 59 -8.02 -10.18 -5.38
C THR A 59 -8.28 -8.85 -4.70
N ARG A 60 -9.46 -8.30 -4.88
CA ARG A 60 -9.84 -7.00 -4.36
C ARG A 60 -11.19 -7.09 -3.69
N ASP A 61 -11.29 -6.52 -2.50
CA ASP A 61 -12.54 -6.42 -1.77
C ASP A 61 -12.80 -4.97 -1.39
N LEU A 62 -14.03 -4.52 -1.59
CA LEU A 62 -14.48 -3.17 -1.29
C LEU A 62 -15.55 -3.22 -0.23
N LYS A 63 -15.37 -2.42 0.82
CA LYS A 63 -16.38 -2.28 1.85
C LYS A 63 -16.71 -0.81 2.05
N TYR A 64 -17.94 -0.43 1.76
CA TYR A 64 -18.41 0.94 1.98
C TYR A 64 -18.43 1.27 3.46
N LEU A 65 -17.93 2.44 3.82
CA LEU A 65 -17.94 2.91 5.20
C LEU A 65 -19.33 3.39 5.61
N HIS A 66 -20.13 3.85 4.64
CA HIS A 66 -21.49 4.38 4.88
C HIS A 66 -22.46 3.74 3.89
N PRO A 67 -22.73 2.41 4.01
CA PRO A 67 -23.53 1.70 3.02
C PRO A 67 -24.97 2.22 2.92
N LYS A 68 -25.57 2.61 4.04
CA LYS A 68 -26.93 3.16 4.03
C LYS A 68 -27.01 4.51 3.31
N ASN A 69 -26.00 5.36 3.49
CA ASN A 69 -25.94 6.64 2.80
C ASN A 69 -25.69 6.45 1.32
N MET A 70 -24.92 5.45 0.95
CA MET A 70 -24.66 5.11 -0.45
C MET A 70 -25.95 4.66 -1.16
N GLU A 71 -26.76 3.84 -0.50
CA GLU A 71 -28.07 3.42 -1.01
C GLU A 71 -29.02 4.60 -1.23
N LYS A 72 -28.94 5.62 -0.37
CA LYS A 72 -29.74 6.85 -0.48
C LYS A 72 -29.19 7.82 -1.52
N GLY A 73 -28.05 7.53 -2.15
CA GLY A 73 -27.43 8.42 -3.12
C GLY A 73 -26.87 9.70 -2.54
N MET A 74 -26.49 9.69 -1.25
CA MET A 74 -25.94 10.88 -0.59
C MET A 74 -24.55 11.22 -1.13
N VAL A 75 -24.29 12.50 -1.34
CA VAL A 75 -22.99 13.00 -1.80
C VAL A 75 -21.91 12.69 -0.78
N GLY A 76 -20.77 12.16 -1.24
CA GLY A 76 -19.65 11.85 -0.38
C GLY A 76 -19.75 10.52 0.35
N ALA A 77 -20.78 9.72 0.10
CA ALA A 77 -20.98 8.42 0.73
C ALA A 77 -20.14 7.29 0.08
N ASP A 78 -19.34 7.61 -0.91
CA ASP A 78 -18.51 6.65 -1.66
C ASP A 78 -17.18 6.29 -0.99
N ALA A 79 -16.98 6.69 0.26
CA ALA A 79 -15.81 6.28 1.03
C ALA A 79 -15.81 4.77 1.27
N VAL A 80 -14.71 4.10 0.93
CA VAL A 80 -14.58 2.65 1.05
C VAL A 80 -13.28 2.25 1.72
N ASN A 81 -13.29 1.09 2.36
CA ASN A 81 -12.06 0.36 2.68
C ASN A 81 -11.79 -0.62 1.54
N MET A 82 -10.63 -0.48 0.93
CA MET A 82 -10.18 -1.37 -0.12
C MET A 82 -9.16 -2.34 0.47
N THR A 83 -9.36 -3.63 0.26
CA THR A 83 -8.41 -4.66 0.66
C THR A 83 -7.95 -5.41 -0.57
N TYR A 84 -6.64 -5.40 -0.79
CA TYR A 84 -6.01 -6.22 -1.81
C TYR A 84 -5.40 -7.43 -1.14
N THR A 85 -5.70 -8.61 -1.64
CA THR A 85 -5.11 -9.86 -1.17
C THR A 85 -4.20 -10.42 -2.25
N LEU A 86 -2.94 -10.59 -1.91
CA LEU A 86 -1.92 -11.09 -2.83
C LEU A 86 -1.63 -12.56 -2.53
N SER A 87 -1.64 -13.38 -3.59
CA SER A 87 -1.27 -14.79 -3.53
C SER A 87 -0.02 -14.99 -4.37
N PRO A 88 1.07 -15.56 -3.81
CA PRO A 88 2.32 -15.68 -4.54
C PRO A 88 2.24 -16.71 -5.67
N LYS A 89 2.83 -16.37 -6.82
CA LYS A 89 2.99 -17.28 -7.97
C LYS A 89 4.43 -17.68 -8.18
N LYS A 90 5.39 -16.88 -7.70
CA LYS A 90 6.82 -17.13 -7.85
C LYS A 90 7.52 -17.06 -6.51
N LYS A 91 8.44 -17.98 -6.28
CA LYS A 91 9.34 -17.90 -5.13
C LYS A 91 10.36 -16.78 -5.34
N GLY A 92 10.97 -16.31 -4.27
CA GLY A 92 12.01 -15.31 -4.31
C GLY A 92 11.62 -14.03 -3.57
N LYS A 93 12.44 -13.02 -3.76
CA LYS A 93 12.23 -11.71 -3.14
C LYS A 93 11.45 -10.81 -4.10
N HIS A 94 10.34 -10.29 -3.63
CA HIS A 94 9.50 -9.39 -4.40
C HIS A 94 9.22 -8.13 -3.61
N VAL A 95 9.03 -7.02 -4.31
CA VAL A 95 8.71 -5.74 -3.71
C VAL A 95 7.30 -5.34 -4.15
N VAL A 96 6.46 -5.03 -3.18
CA VAL A 96 5.11 -4.49 -3.39
C VAL A 96 5.07 -3.11 -2.78
N GLN A 97 4.64 -2.12 -3.53
CA GLN A 97 4.52 -0.76 -3.03
C GLN A 97 3.05 -0.37 -2.93
N GLU A 98 2.69 0.12 -1.77
CA GLU A 98 1.38 0.65 -1.45
C GLU A 98 1.44 2.16 -1.63
N VAL A 99 0.62 2.71 -2.53
CA VAL A 99 0.66 4.13 -2.88
C VAL A 99 -0.65 4.78 -2.51
N HIS A 100 -0.58 5.77 -1.65
CA HIS A 100 -1.71 6.58 -1.24
C HIS A 100 -1.57 7.97 -1.87
N SER A 101 -2.60 8.44 -2.54
CA SER A 101 -2.59 9.73 -3.21
C SER A 101 -3.84 10.54 -2.86
N PHE A 102 -3.70 11.85 -2.98
CA PHE A 102 -4.80 12.79 -2.79
C PHE A 102 -4.79 13.80 -3.93
N ARG A 103 -5.88 13.83 -4.70
CA ARG A 103 -6.03 14.72 -5.87
C ARG A 103 -4.87 14.61 -6.85
N GLY A 104 -4.44 13.37 -7.12
CA GLY A 104 -3.36 13.07 -8.06
C GLY A 104 -1.95 13.25 -7.50
N LYS A 105 -1.81 13.66 -6.24
CA LYS A 105 -0.50 13.81 -5.60
C LYS A 105 -0.24 12.68 -4.64
N GLU A 106 0.89 12.01 -4.79
CA GLU A 106 1.30 10.95 -3.87
C GLU A 106 1.56 11.54 -2.49
N GLN A 107 0.89 10.97 -1.45
CA GLN A 107 1.02 11.41 -0.07
C GLN A 107 1.89 10.47 0.74
N LYS A 108 1.80 9.16 0.46
CA LYS A 108 2.45 8.14 1.24
C LYS A 108 2.76 6.95 0.35
N ARG A 109 3.93 6.36 0.55
CA ARG A 109 4.34 5.14 -0.13
C ARG A 109 4.91 4.19 0.90
N VAL A 110 4.33 2.99 0.97
CA VAL A 110 4.79 1.94 1.88
C VAL A 110 5.38 0.82 1.04
N LYS A 111 6.63 0.46 1.31
CA LYS A 111 7.32 -0.57 0.59
C LYS A 111 7.30 -1.87 1.39
N HIS A 112 6.70 -2.89 0.81
CA HIS A 112 6.64 -4.23 1.40
C HIS A 112 7.64 -5.12 0.66
N VAL A 113 8.60 -5.67 1.38
CA VAL A 113 9.54 -6.65 0.82
C VAL A 113 9.04 -8.02 1.23
N ILE A 114 8.64 -8.83 0.25
CA ILE A 114 8.04 -10.13 0.49
C ILE A 114 8.98 -11.20 -0.03
N ARG A 115 9.40 -12.10 0.86
CA ARG A 115 10.20 -13.26 0.49
C ARG A 115 9.30 -14.48 0.46
N VAL A 116 9.08 -15.00 -0.73
CA VAL A 116 8.24 -16.18 -0.96
C VAL A 116 9.12 -17.41 -0.96
N LYS A 117 8.86 -18.32 -0.04
CA LYS A 117 9.53 -19.62 0.06
C LYS A 117 8.76 -20.65 -0.77
N LYS A 118 9.39 -21.81 -1.01
CA LYS A 118 8.73 -22.92 -1.70
C LYS A 118 7.40 -23.31 -1.08
#